data_8daad66d4b81ce34ab6b02af48fe5b07
#
_entry.id   8daad66d4b81ce34ab6b02af48fe5b07
#
_cell.length_a   1.000
_cell.length_b   1.000
_cell.length_c   1.000
_cell.angle_alpha   90.00
_cell.angle_beta   90.00
_cell.angle_gamma   90.00
#
_symmetry.space_group_name_H-M   'P 1'
#
loop_
_entity.id
_entity.type
_entity.pdbx_description
1 polymer ?
#
loop_
_entity_poly.entity_id
_entity_poly.type
_entity_poly.pdbx_seq_one_letter_code
_entity_poly.pdbx_strand_id
1 'polypeptide(L)'
;MMATSPMESLSSGFIINIELFFITLLLALPLGLVIRFCSMSKFKPLKWLSRTFVWIIRGTPLMLQLFVVLYAPGLLFSMPMNSRFTAAVIAFVINYAAYFSEIYRGGIESVSKGQYEAGQVLGMTKTQIFFKIILLQVIKRIIPPLSNEVITLTKDTSLARIIGLAEIIMCAERFTKQGLIWPLFSTAVFFLVFNGILTILFGWIEKKMDYFRV
;
A
#
# COMPACT_ATOMS: atom_id res chain seq x y z
N MET A 1 -32.08 -5.70 -19.93
CA MET A 1 -30.78 -5.84 -19.29
C MET A 1 -30.25 -7.21 -19.66
N MET A 2 -29.25 -7.29 -20.55
CA MET A 2 -28.57 -8.56 -20.84
C MET A 2 -27.97 -9.07 -19.53
N ALA A 3 -28.31 -10.30 -19.15
CA ALA A 3 -27.71 -10.95 -18.00
C ALA A 3 -26.23 -11.19 -18.33
N THR A 4 -25.35 -10.34 -17.78
CA THR A 4 -23.90 -10.54 -17.91
C THR A 4 -23.56 -11.89 -17.29
N SER A 5 -22.73 -12.69 -17.97
CA SER A 5 -22.31 -13.97 -17.42
C SER A 5 -21.59 -13.76 -16.09
N PRO A 6 -21.66 -14.71 -15.12
CA PRO A 6 -20.95 -14.59 -13.87
C PRO A 6 -19.46 -14.30 -14.05
N MET A 7 -18.80 -14.93 -15.02
CA MET A 7 -17.38 -14.71 -15.31
C MET A 7 -17.07 -13.30 -15.82
N GLU A 8 -17.90 -12.72 -16.69
CA GLU A 8 -17.74 -11.34 -17.15
C GLU A 8 -17.86 -10.35 -16.00
N SER A 9 -18.86 -10.58 -15.12
CA SER A 9 -19.07 -9.74 -13.94
C SER A 9 -17.89 -9.82 -12.97
N LEU A 10 -17.34 -11.02 -12.72
CA LEU A 10 -16.17 -11.22 -11.87
C LEU A 10 -14.92 -10.57 -12.46
N SER A 11 -14.70 -10.75 -13.76
CA SER A 11 -13.56 -10.13 -14.44
C SER A 11 -13.62 -8.61 -14.39
N SER A 12 -14.79 -8.01 -14.61
CA SER A 12 -14.99 -6.57 -14.50
C SER A 12 -14.75 -6.07 -13.08
N GLY A 13 -15.23 -6.80 -12.06
CA GLY A 13 -14.97 -6.48 -10.66
C GLY A 13 -13.50 -6.58 -10.31
N PHE A 14 -12.78 -7.59 -10.84
CA PHE A 14 -11.35 -7.77 -10.59
C PHE A 14 -10.51 -6.66 -11.23
N ILE A 15 -10.89 -6.13 -12.38
CA ILE A 15 -10.24 -4.97 -13.00
C ILE A 15 -10.26 -3.78 -12.03
N ILE A 16 -11.36 -3.53 -11.32
CA ILE A 16 -11.46 -2.48 -10.32
C ILE A 16 -10.47 -2.71 -9.16
N ASN A 17 -10.31 -3.96 -8.70
CA ASN A 17 -9.31 -4.28 -7.69
C ASN A 17 -7.89 -4.01 -8.19
N ILE A 18 -7.58 -4.39 -9.44
CA ILE A 18 -6.28 -4.15 -10.08
C ILE A 18 -6.00 -2.65 -10.22
N GLU A 19 -6.96 -1.88 -10.71
CA GLU A 19 -6.83 -0.42 -10.84
C GLU A 19 -6.58 0.24 -9.49
N LEU A 20 -7.37 -0.12 -8.46
CA LEU A 20 -7.21 0.39 -7.11
C LEU A 20 -5.85 0.02 -6.54
N PHE A 21 -5.39 -1.22 -6.74
CA PHE A 21 -4.09 -1.71 -6.32
C PHE A 21 -2.95 -0.88 -6.94
N PHE A 22 -2.90 -0.77 -8.27
CA PHE A 22 -1.79 -0.08 -8.93
C PHE A 22 -1.78 1.43 -8.67
N ILE A 23 -2.94 2.09 -8.66
CA ILE A 23 -3.03 3.52 -8.35
C ILE A 23 -2.59 3.76 -6.90
N THR A 24 -3.05 2.93 -5.96
CA THR A 24 -2.62 3.04 -4.56
C THR A 24 -1.12 2.87 -4.43
N LEU A 25 -0.55 1.83 -5.04
CA LEU A 25 0.89 1.56 -4.97
C LEU A 25 1.71 2.70 -5.55
N LEU A 26 1.32 3.20 -6.75
CA LEU A 26 2.01 4.29 -7.44
C LEU A 26 2.03 5.58 -6.63
N LEU A 27 0.94 5.89 -5.94
CA LEU A 27 0.81 7.14 -5.18
C LEU A 27 1.29 7.01 -3.73
N ALA A 28 1.05 5.86 -3.08
CA ALA A 28 1.40 5.67 -1.67
C ALA A 28 2.91 5.49 -1.45
N LEU A 29 3.65 4.86 -2.37
CA LEU A 29 5.09 4.71 -2.24
C LEU A 29 5.83 6.06 -2.16
N PRO A 30 5.66 7.01 -3.11
CA PRO A 30 6.31 8.31 -3.03
C PRO A 30 5.76 9.14 -1.87
N LEU A 31 4.45 9.10 -1.59
CA LEU A 31 3.86 9.83 -0.48
C LEU A 31 4.40 9.33 0.87
N GLY A 32 4.56 8.03 1.05
CA GLY A 32 5.19 7.44 2.24
C GLY A 32 6.62 7.92 2.43
N LEU A 33 7.38 8.06 1.34
CA LEU A 33 8.73 8.61 1.40
C LEU A 33 8.74 10.09 1.83
N VAL A 34 7.82 10.90 1.30
CA VAL A 34 7.62 12.31 1.72
C VAL A 34 7.29 12.38 3.21
N ILE A 35 6.32 11.58 3.69
CA ILE A 35 5.94 11.52 5.11
C ILE A 35 7.15 11.12 5.97
N ARG A 36 7.96 10.16 5.51
CA ARG A 36 9.19 9.78 6.21
C ARG A 36 10.18 10.95 6.32
N PHE A 37 10.44 11.68 5.24
CA PHE A 37 11.33 12.85 5.29
C PHE A 37 10.79 13.95 6.21
N CYS A 38 9.47 14.22 6.19
CA CYS A 38 8.85 15.13 7.14
C CYS A 38 9.06 14.69 8.60
N SER A 39 8.93 13.40 8.89
CA SER A 39 9.13 12.84 10.24
C SER A 39 10.59 12.89 10.72
N MET A 40 11.55 13.01 9.80
CA MET A 40 12.98 13.19 10.08
C MET A 40 13.41 14.65 10.15
N SER A 41 12.52 15.59 9.82
CA SER A 41 12.83 17.01 9.76
C SER A 41 13.39 17.53 11.11
N LYS A 42 14.29 18.49 11.04
CA LYS A 42 14.76 19.26 12.21
C LYS A 42 13.70 20.22 12.74
N PHE A 43 12.71 20.59 11.93
CA PHE A 43 11.60 21.44 12.32
C PHE A 43 10.60 20.64 13.17
N LYS A 44 10.64 20.88 14.47
CA LYS A 44 9.88 20.10 15.47
C LYS A 44 8.36 19.99 15.18
N PRO A 45 7.64 21.07 14.79
CA PRO A 45 6.21 20.98 14.48
C PRO A 45 5.89 20.01 13.33
N LEU A 46 6.65 20.05 12.24
CA LEU A 46 6.48 19.15 11.10
C LEU A 46 6.73 17.69 11.47
N LYS A 47 7.79 17.47 12.26
CA LYS A 47 8.13 16.14 12.78
C LYS A 47 7.02 15.58 13.66
N TRP A 48 6.49 16.39 14.57
CA TRP A 48 5.43 15.98 15.48
C TRP A 48 4.14 15.70 14.69
N LEU A 49 3.74 16.61 13.79
CA LEU A 49 2.55 16.44 12.95
C LEU A 49 2.60 15.14 12.12
N SER A 50 3.73 14.89 11.45
CA SER A 50 3.90 13.68 10.63
C SER A 50 3.83 12.40 11.47
N ARG A 51 4.44 12.39 12.65
CA ARG A 51 4.42 11.22 13.55
C ARG A 51 3.01 10.96 14.11
N THR A 52 2.30 12.02 14.51
CA THR A 52 0.93 11.93 14.99
C THR A 52 0.01 11.44 13.88
N PHE A 53 0.16 11.95 12.66
CA PHE A 53 -0.57 11.48 11.49
C PHE A 53 -0.37 9.97 11.26
N VAL A 54 0.87 9.50 11.21
CA VAL A 54 1.18 8.08 11.02
C VAL A 54 0.61 7.23 12.16
N TRP A 55 0.70 7.71 13.40
CA TRP A 55 0.14 7.02 14.56
C TRP A 55 -1.38 6.88 14.47
N ILE A 56 -2.11 7.93 14.11
CA ILE A 56 -3.56 7.91 13.95
C ILE A 56 -3.97 6.96 12.83
N ILE A 57 -3.36 7.09 11.64
CA ILE A 57 -3.74 6.31 10.46
C ILE A 57 -3.47 4.81 10.70
N ARG A 58 -2.34 4.45 11.28
CA ARG A 58 -2.02 3.05 11.58
C ARG A 58 -2.78 2.50 12.81
N GLY A 59 -3.27 3.36 13.68
CA GLY A 59 -4.08 3.01 14.84
C GLY A 59 -5.57 2.86 14.55
N THR A 60 -6.03 3.18 13.33
CA THR A 60 -7.45 3.11 12.94
C THR A 60 -7.66 2.12 11.80
N PRO A 61 -8.80 1.38 11.78
CA PRO A 61 -9.09 0.45 10.69
C PRO A 61 -9.25 1.15 9.34
N LEU A 62 -8.71 0.55 8.26
CA LEU A 62 -8.89 1.05 6.89
C LEU A 62 -10.38 1.18 6.52
N MET A 63 -11.21 0.24 6.99
CA MET A 63 -12.65 0.29 6.79
C MET A 63 -13.28 1.59 7.32
N LEU A 64 -12.88 2.04 8.52
CA LEU A 64 -13.33 3.31 9.09
C LEU A 64 -12.87 4.50 8.25
N GLN A 65 -11.61 4.46 7.77
CA GLN A 65 -11.05 5.51 6.92
C GLN A 65 -11.82 5.65 5.60
N LEU A 66 -12.24 4.53 5.00
CA LEU A 66 -13.10 4.52 3.80
C LEU A 66 -14.41 5.27 4.04
N PHE A 67 -15.09 5.01 5.15
CA PHE A 67 -16.31 5.73 5.50
C PHE A 67 -16.06 7.22 5.76
N VAL A 68 -15.00 7.55 6.48
CA VAL A 68 -14.65 8.95 6.77
C VAL A 68 -14.38 9.71 5.47
N VAL A 69 -13.58 9.17 4.57
CA VAL A 69 -13.25 9.82 3.30
C VAL A 69 -14.48 9.99 2.41
N LEU A 70 -15.38 9.01 2.38
CA LEU A 70 -16.59 9.08 1.55
C LEU A 70 -17.62 10.07 2.11
N TYR A 71 -17.89 10.03 3.41
CA TYR A 71 -19.02 10.73 4.01
C TYR A 71 -18.67 12.06 4.68
N ALA A 72 -17.48 12.21 5.29
CA ALA A 72 -17.13 13.39 6.05
C ALA A 72 -17.12 14.69 5.20
N PRO A 73 -16.63 14.71 3.93
CA PRO A 73 -16.67 15.92 3.12
C PRO A 73 -18.10 16.44 2.88
N GLY A 74 -19.06 15.53 2.63
CA GLY A 74 -20.46 15.88 2.46
C GLY A 74 -21.12 16.37 3.75
N LEU A 75 -20.84 15.71 4.87
CA LEU A 75 -21.48 16.03 6.15
C LEU A 75 -20.91 17.28 6.82
N LEU A 76 -19.61 17.50 6.72
CA LEU A 76 -18.93 18.60 7.42
C LEU A 76 -18.80 19.87 6.57
N PHE A 77 -18.66 19.74 5.25
CA PHE A 77 -18.36 20.83 4.34
C PHE A 77 -19.38 21.01 3.22
N SER A 78 -20.48 20.24 3.21
CA SER A 78 -21.49 20.22 2.13
C SER A 78 -20.87 19.92 0.74
N MET A 79 -19.77 19.20 0.69
CA MET A 79 -19.03 18.81 -0.51
C MET A 79 -19.01 17.28 -0.65
N PRO A 80 -20.11 16.66 -1.11
CA PRO A 80 -20.20 15.21 -1.19
C PRO A 80 -19.17 14.64 -2.21
N MET A 81 -18.58 13.49 -1.89
CA MET A 81 -17.73 12.76 -2.82
C MET A 81 -18.59 12.12 -3.92
N ASN A 82 -18.43 12.55 -5.16
CA ASN A 82 -19.22 12.08 -6.29
C ASN A 82 -18.80 10.70 -6.79
N SER A 83 -17.56 10.28 -6.52
CA SER A 83 -17.01 9.00 -6.97
C SER A 83 -16.56 8.13 -5.80
N ARG A 84 -17.15 6.97 -5.66
CA ARG A 84 -16.75 5.94 -4.68
C ARG A 84 -15.34 5.43 -4.96
N PHE A 85 -14.97 5.31 -6.24
CA PHE A 85 -13.62 4.89 -6.62
C PHE A 85 -12.58 5.92 -6.17
N THR A 86 -12.83 7.21 -6.39
CA THR A 86 -11.93 8.28 -5.92
C THR A 86 -11.83 8.29 -4.39
N ALA A 87 -12.94 8.09 -3.66
CA ALA A 87 -12.92 7.99 -2.21
C ALA A 87 -12.08 6.79 -1.74
N ALA A 88 -12.22 5.63 -2.41
CA ALA A 88 -11.39 4.46 -2.15
C ALA A 88 -9.90 4.76 -2.38
N VAL A 89 -9.54 5.32 -3.53
CA VAL A 89 -8.14 5.68 -3.84
C VAL A 89 -7.56 6.59 -2.77
N ILE A 90 -8.25 7.65 -2.37
CA ILE A 90 -7.77 8.59 -1.35
C ILE A 90 -7.54 7.87 -0.01
N ALA A 91 -8.50 7.08 0.47
CA ALA A 91 -8.39 6.36 1.73
C ALA A 91 -7.23 5.35 1.70
N PHE A 92 -7.12 4.56 0.64
CA PHE A 92 -6.04 3.59 0.45
C PHE A 92 -4.67 4.26 0.37
N VAL A 93 -4.54 5.32 -0.42
CA VAL A 93 -3.26 6.05 -0.56
C VAL A 93 -2.81 6.63 0.77
N ILE A 94 -3.70 7.25 1.54
CA ILE A 94 -3.39 7.80 2.87
C ILE A 94 -2.96 6.68 3.82
N ASN A 95 -3.70 5.57 3.86
CA ASN A 95 -3.41 4.43 4.72
C ASN A 95 -2.05 3.82 4.39
N TYR A 96 -1.87 3.40 3.15
CA TYR A 96 -0.65 2.71 2.71
C TYR A 96 0.59 3.62 2.72
N ALA A 97 0.45 4.93 2.49
CA ALA A 97 1.55 5.87 2.65
C ALA A 97 2.05 5.93 4.10
N ALA A 98 1.16 5.83 5.09
CA ALA A 98 1.56 5.76 6.50
C ALA A 98 2.32 4.44 6.80
N TYR A 99 1.86 3.30 6.27
CA TYR A 99 2.55 2.01 6.42
C TYR A 99 3.91 2.01 5.73
N PHE A 100 4.00 2.46 4.48
CA PHE A 100 5.28 2.56 3.76
C PHE A 100 6.26 3.52 4.43
N SER A 101 5.79 4.63 5.02
CA SER A 101 6.67 5.54 5.77
C SER A 101 7.37 4.86 6.94
N GLU A 102 6.71 3.91 7.61
CA GLU A 102 7.28 3.13 8.70
C GLU A 102 8.22 2.02 8.22
N ILE A 103 7.93 1.40 7.07
CA ILE A 103 8.87 0.47 6.41
C ILE A 103 10.16 1.20 6.07
N TYR A 104 10.07 2.39 5.48
CA TYR A 104 11.23 3.23 5.19
C TYR A 104 11.98 3.62 6.47
N ARG A 105 11.26 3.94 7.55
CA ARG A 105 11.87 4.23 8.84
C ARG A 105 12.68 3.04 9.34
N GLY A 106 12.08 1.86 9.39
CA GLY A 106 12.73 0.64 9.84
C GLY A 106 13.99 0.33 9.03
N GLY A 107 13.93 0.45 7.70
CA GLY A 107 15.07 0.23 6.83
C GLY A 107 16.23 1.22 7.07
N ILE A 108 15.93 2.51 7.20
CA ILE A 108 16.94 3.54 7.45
C ILE A 108 17.57 3.37 8.85
N GLU A 109 16.77 3.14 9.88
CA GLU A 109 17.22 2.99 11.26
C GLU A 109 17.96 1.67 11.52
N SER A 110 17.78 0.67 10.67
CA SER A 110 18.48 -0.63 10.78
C SER A 110 19.95 -0.59 10.37
N VAL A 111 20.39 0.43 9.61
CA VAL A 111 21.79 0.55 9.21
C VAL A 111 22.61 1.09 10.38
N SER A 112 23.68 0.36 10.76
CA SER A 112 24.52 0.72 11.89
C SER A 112 25.25 2.04 11.65
N LYS A 113 25.45 2.83 12.71
CA LYS A 113 26.23 4.08 12.67
C LYS A 113 27.67 3.84 12.22
N GLY A 114 28.25 2.67 12.56
CA GLY A 114 29.58 2.28 12.13
C GLY A 114 29.80 2.30 10.60
N GLN A 115 28.74 2.09 9.81
CA GLN A 115 28.82 2.22 8.34
C GLN A 115 29.07 3.67 7.90
N TYR A 116 28.48 4.64 8.59
CA TYR A 116 28.72 6.06 8.36
C TYR A 116 30.13 6.45 8.80
N GLU A 117 30.56 5.98 9.96
CA GLU A 117 31.89 6.27 10.53
C GLU A 117 33.00 5.67 9.66
N ALA A 118 32.85 4.42 9.23
CA ALA A 118 33.80 3.77 8.33
C ALA A 118 33.94 4.55 6.99
N GLY A 119 32.85 5.01 6.42
CA GLY A 119 32.89 5.84 5.22
C GLY A 119 33.63 7.17 5.45
N GLN A 120 33.48 7.80 6.61
CA GLN A 120 34.17 9.02 6.96
C GLN A 120 35.67 8.79 7.13
N VAL A 121 36.09 7.71 7.77
CA VAL A 121 37.51 7.33 7.91
C VAL A 121 38.17 7.12 6.55
N LEU A 122 37.44 6.61 5.56
CA LEU A 122 37.88 6.45 4.19
C LEU A 122 37.88 7.77 3.38
N GLY A 123 37.59 8.91 4.02
CA GLY A 123 37.58 10.23 3.37
C GLY A 123 36.39 10.44 2.42
N MET A 124 35.31 9.61 2.52
CA MET A 124 34.14 9.75 1.66
C MET A 124 33.27 10.93 2.10
N THR A 125 32.72 11.67 1.14
CA THR A 125 31.74 12.71 1.43
C THR A 125 30.43 12.09 1.91
N LYS A 126 29.59 12.84 2.65
CA LYS A 126 28.28 12.38 3.13
C LYS A 126 27.40 11.83 2.00
N THR A 127 27.43 12.47 0.84
CA THR A 127 26.69 12.04 -0.36
C THR A 127 27.21 10.70 -0.88
N GLN A 128 28.52 10.52 -0.94
CA GLN A 128 29.13 9.25 -1.36
C GLN A 128 28.78 8.12 -0.39
N ILE A 129 28.84 8.36 0.92
CA ILE A 129 28.46 7.39 1.94
C ILE A 129 26.99 6.99 1.75
N PHE A 130 26.10 7.98 1.59
CA PHE A 130 24.69 7.71 1.41
C PHE A 130 24.42 6.86 0.17
N PHE A 131 24.85 7.28 -1.01
CA PHE A 131 24.50 6.59 -2.25
C PHE A 131 25.27 5.27 -2.48
N LYS A 132 26.54 5.19 -2.05
CA LYS A 132 27.37 4.00 -2.32
C LYS A 132 27.30 2.94 -1.22
N ILE A 133 26.99 3.31 0.02
CA ILE A 133 27.02 2.39 1.17
C ILE A 133 25.62 2.21 1.77
N ILE A 134 24.95 3.31 2.15
CA ILE A 134 23.74 3.26 2.96
C ILE A 134 22.51 2.87 2.15
N LEU A 135 22.30 3.52 1.01
CA LEU A 135 21.08 3.36 0.21
C LEU A 135 20.85 1.91 -0.22
N LEU A 136 21.88 1.22 -0.68
CA LEU A 136 21.77 -0.18 -1.10
C LEU A 136 21.40 -1.10 0.06
N GLN A 137 21.98 -0.85 1.25
CA GLN A 137 21.62 -1.62 2.45
C GLN A 137 20.19 -1.34 2.88
N VAL A 138 19.73 -0.08 2.84
CA VAL A 138 18.34 0.30 3.13
C VAL A 138 17.39 -0.41 2.17
N ILE A 139 17.64 -0.32 0.85
CA ILE A 139 16.80 -0.96 -0.17
C ILE A 139 16.67 -2.46 0.10
N LYS A 140 17.78 -3.16 0.34
CA LYS A 140 17.75 -4.59 0.66
C LYS A 140 16.88 -4.91 1.87
N ARG A 141 16.95 -4.08 2.92
CA ARG A 141 16.20 -4.31 4.17
C ARG A 141 14.72 -3.94 4.10
N ILE A 142 14.34 -3.03 3.21
CA ILE A 142 12.92 -2.64 3.04
C ILE A 142 12.15 -3.58 2.10
N ILE A 143 12.80 -4.28 1.18
CA ILE A 143 12.11 -5.12 0.19
C ILE A 143 11.25 -6.21 0.84
N PRO A 144 11.73 -7.03 1.81
CA PRO A 144 10.88 -8.07 2.41
C PRO A 144 9.63 -7.52 3.11
N PRO A 145 9.70 -6.52 4.00
CA PRO A 145 8.48 -5.95 4.59
C PRO A 145 7.61 -5.22 3.56
N LEU A 146 8.21 -4.61 2.53
CA LEU A 146 7.46 -3.99 1.44
C LEU A 146 6.68 -5.03 0.62
N SER A 147 7.30 -6.17 0.30
CA SER A 147 6.64 -7.25 -0.43
C SER A 147 5.42 -7.78 0.33
N ASN A 148 5.55 -7.99 1.64
CA ASN A 148 4.43 -8.40 2.49
C ASN A 148 3.30 -7.38 2.48
N GLU A 149 3.61 -6.09 2.56
CA GLU A 149 2.61 -5.02 2.55
C GLU A 149 1.92 -4.89 1.19
N VAL A 150 2.66 -5.04 0.09
CA VAL A 150 2.09 -5.06 -1.27
C VAL A 150 1.16 -6.26 -1.47
N ILE A 151 1.51 -7.45 -0.98
CA ILE A 151 0.63 -8.63 -1.02
C ILE A 151 -0.62 -8.42 -0.15
N THR A 152 -0.49 -7.75 0.99
CA THR A 152 -1.64 -7.38 1.83
C THR A 152 -2.57 -6.41 1.11
N LEU A 153 -2.04 -5.40 0.42
CA LEU A 153 -2.81 -4.44 -0.36
C LEU A 153 -3.74 -5.13 -1.37
N THR A 154 -3.31 -6.22 -2.03
CA THR A 154 -4.19 -6.93 -2.99
C THR A 154 -5.47 -7.42 -2.32
N LYS A 155 -5.37 -7.98 -1.12
CA LYS A 155 -6.54 -8.48 -0.36
C LYS A 155 -7.38 -7.34 0.18
N ASP A 156 -6.74 -6.27 0.64
CA ASP A 156 -7.42 -5.11 1.21
C ASP A 156 -8.25 -4.36 0.17
N THR A 157 -7.91 -4.43 -1.14
CA THR A 157 -8.76 -3.82 -2.19
C THR A 157 -10.20 -4.31 -2.13
N SER A 158 -10.46 -5.51 -1.62
CA SER A 158 -11.81 -6.04 -1.41
C SER A 158 -12.62 -5.28 -0.35
N LEU A 159 -11.98 -4.53 0.55
CA LEU A 159 -12.67 -3.69 1.52
C LEU A 159 -13.45 -2.54 0.87
N ALA A 160 -13.11 -2.18 -0.37
CA ALA A 160 -13.81 -1.12 -1.10
C ALA A 160 -15.30 -1.42 -1.33
N ARG A 161 -15.72 -2.70 -1.26
CA ARG A 161 -17.15 -3.10 -1.30
C ARG A 161 -17.99 -2.44 -0.20
N ILE A 162 -17.38 -2.12 0.95
CA ILE A 162 -18.08 -1.54 2.11
C ILE A 162 -18.68 -0.18 1.79
N ILE A 163 -18.00 0.58 0.94
CA ILE A 163 -18.51 1.87 0.44
C ILE A 163 -19.33 1.71 -0.86
N GLY A 164 -19.68 0.46 -1.24
CA GLY A 164 -20.49 0.16 -2.40
C GLY A 164 -19.75 0.24 -3.74
N LEU A 165 -18.43 0.07 -3.75
CA LEU A 165 -17.65 -0.10 -4.98
C LEU A 165 -17.80 -1.55 -5.46
N ALA A 166 -18.22 -1.72 -6.73
CA ALA A 166 -18.54 -3.04 -7.30
C ALA A 166 -17.26 -3.81 -7.70
N GLU A 167 -16.42 -4.12 -6.72
CA GLU A 167 -15.24 -4.97 -6.86
C GLU A 167 -15.62 -6.46 -6.93
N ILE A 168 -14.65 -7.34 -7.14
CA ILE A 168 -14.88 -8.75 -7.46
C ILE A 168 -15.77 -9.50 -6.44
N ILE A 169 -15.58 -9.28 -5.13
CA ILE A 169 -16.39 -9.96 -4.09
C ILE A 169 -17.83 -9.44 -4.11
N MET A 170 -18.03 -8.14 -4.25
CA MET A 170 -19.36 -7.54 -4.37
C MET A 170 -20.07 -8.03 -5.63
N CYS A 171 -19.35 -8.25 -6.73
CA CYS A 171 -19.90 -8.85 -7.94
C CYS A 171 -20.32 -10.30 -7.69
N ALA A 172 -19.50 -11.10 -7.00
CA ALA A 172 -19.83 -12.49 -6.65
C ALA A 172 -21.04 -12.61 -5.72
N GLU A 173 -21.15 -11.72 -4.72
CA GLU A 173 -22.27 -11.70 -3.76
C GLU A 173 -23.63 -11.52 -4.45
N ARG A 174 -23.69 -10.83 -5.60
CA ARG A 174 -24.94 -10.68 -6.36
C ARG A 174 -25.46 -12.03 -6.87
N PHE A 175 -24.56 -12.93 -7.28
CA PHE A 175 -24.92 -14.27 -7.75
C PHE A 175 -25.24 -15.20 -6.58
N THR A 176 -24.60 -15.03 -5.44
CA THR A 176 -24.92 -15.79 -4.23
C THR A 176 -26.37 -15.55 -3.79
N LYS A 177 -26.87 -14.31 -3.91
CA LYS A 177 -28.29 -13.98 -3.67
C LYS A 177 -29.26 -14.66 -4.63
N GLN A 178 -28.78 -15.15 -5.77
CA GLN A 178 -29.54 -15.93 -6.76
C GLN A 178 -29.34 -17.44 -6.58
N GLY A 179 -28.72 -17.90 -5.50
CA GLY A 179 -28.46 -19.31 -5.21
C GLY A 179 -27.20 -19.90 -5.85
N LEU A 180 -26.38 -19.07 -6.52
CA LEU A 180 -25.13 -19.50 -7.14
C LEU A 180 -23.94 -19.21 -6.23
N ILE A 181 -23.37 -20.24 -5.60
CA ILE A 181 -22.24 -20.08 -4.66
C ILE A 181 -20.87 -20.12 -5.35
N TRP A 182 -20.73 -20.84 -6.46
CA TRP A 182 -19.45 -21.01 -7.14
C TRP A 182 -18.73 -19.69 -7.55
N PRO A 183 -19.42 -18.59 -7.93
CA PRO A 183 -18.75 -17.33 -8.24
C PRO A 183 -17.98 -16.77 -7.04
N LEU A 184 -18.50 -16.96 -5.83
CA LEU A 184 -17.81 -16.52 -4.62
C LEU A 184 -16.50 -17.30 -4.39
N PHE A 185 -16.49 -18.61 -4.58
CA PHE A 185 -15.27 -19.42 -4.50
C PHE A 185 -14.28 -19.07 -5.62
N SER A 186 -14.78 -18.72 -6.82
CA SER A 186 -13.94 -18.33 -7.94
C SER A 186 -13.14 -17.06 -7.65
N THR A 187 -13.63 -16.14 -6.80
CA THR A 187 -12.86 -14.95 -6.40
C THR A 187 -11.53 -15.31 -5.76
N ALA A 188 -11.49 -16.41 -5.00
CA ALA A 188 -10.26 -16.90 -4.38
C ALA A 188 -9.18 -17.23 -5.43
N VAL A 189 -9.58 -17.80 -6.57
CA VAL A 189 -8.65 -18.14 -7.67
C VAL A 189 -8.02 -16.87 -8.23
N PHE A 190 -8.79 -15.80 -8.46
CA PHE A 190 -8.27 -14.52 -8.92
C PHE A 190 -7.23 -13.94 -7.95
N PHE A 191 -7.54 -13.92 -6.65
CA PHE A 191 -6.61 -13.43 -5.64
C PHE A 191 -5.36 -14.31 -5.51
N LEU A 192 -5.51 -15.65 -5.55
CA LEU A 192 -4.39 -16.58 -5.46
C LEU A 192 -3.44 -16.44 -6.65
N VAL A 193 -3.96 -16.33 -7.86
CA VAL A 193 -3.14 -16.13 -9.07
C VAL A 193 -2.39 -14.80 -8.98
N PHE A 194 -3.08 -13.72 -8.64
CA PHE A 194 -2.45 -12.40 -8.54
C PHE A 194 -1.38 -12.33 -7.45
N ASN A 195 -1.69 -12.84 -6.25
CA ASN A 195 -0.72 -12.92 -5.15
C ASN A 195 0.44 -13.86 -5.48
N GLY A 196 0.19 -14.97 -6.19
CA GLY A 196 1.22 -15.89 -6.65
C GLY A 196 2.22 -15.20 -7.58
N ILE A 197 1.73 -14.42 -8.55
CA ILE A 197 2.57 -13.62 -9.45
C ILE A 197 3.43 -12.63 -8.65
N LEU A 198 2.84 -11.90 -7.71
CA LEU A 198 3.57 -10.94 -6.87
C LEU A 198 4.61 -11.64 -5.99
N THR A 199 4.28 -12.79 -5.40
CA THR A 199 5.20 -13.57 -4.57
C THR A 199 6.42 -14.04 -5.38
N ILE A 200 6.21 -14.53 -6.60
CA ILE A 200 7.30 -14.94 -7.50
C ILE A 200 8.15 -13.71 -7.87
N LEU A 201 7.53 -12.60 -8.22
CA LEU A 201 8.22 -11.37 -8.59
C LEU A 201 9.11 -10.86 -7.44
N PHE A 202 8.54 -10.72 -6.24
CA PHE A 202 9.30 -10.25 -5.08
C PHE A 202 10.38 -11.25 -4.66
N GLY A 203 10.11 -12.56 -4.68
CA GLY A 203 11.12 -13.58 -4.43
C GLY A 203 12.29 -13.52 -5.43
N TRP A 204 12.01 -13.21 -6.70
CA TRP A 204 13.06 -12.98 -7.69
C TRP A 204 13.89 -11.71 -7.37
N ILE A 205 13.23 -10.61 -6.98
CA ILE A 205 13.89 -9.36 -6.58
C ILE A 205 14.79 -9.59 -5.36
N GLU A 206 14.26 -10.24 -4.33
CA GLU A 206 15.00 -10.58 -3.10
C GLU A 206 16.24 -11.43 -3.41
N LYS A 207 16.07 -12.49 -4.21
CA LYS A 207 17.18 -13.37 -4.63
C LYS A 207 18.24 -12.60 -5.43
N LYS A 208 17.84 -11.68 -6.29
CA LYS A 208 18.78 -10.84 -7.06
C LYS A 208 19.59 -9.92 -6.18
N MET A 209 19.06 -9.51 -5.02
CA MET A 209 19.74 -8.64 -4.07
C MET A 209 20.57 -9.41 -3.02
N ASP A 210 20.62 -10.74 -3.09
CA ASP A 210 21.33 -11.56 -2.11
C ASP A 210 22.83 -11.69 -2.38
N TYR A 211 23.34 -11.03 -3.42
CA TYR A 211 24.74 -11.02 -3.81
C TYR A 211 25.68 -10.33 -2.78
N PHE A 212 25.15 -9.50 -1.87
CA PHE A 212 25.90 -8.95 -0.76
C PHE A 212 25.17 -9.22 0.57
N ARG A 213 25.95 -9.66 1.57
CA ARG A 213 25.43 -9.88 2.93
C ARG A 213 25.52 -8.60 3.73
N VAL A 214 24.46 -8.24 4.43
CA VAL A 214 24.37 -7.03 5.29
C VAL A 214 24.11 -7.48 6.72
#